data_7f2f036f35dcc07e4c92c347979b010d
#
_entry.id   7f2f036f35dcc07e4c92c347979b010d
#
_cell.length_a   1.000
_cell.length_b   1.000
_cell.length_c   1.000
_cell.angle_alpha   90.00
_cell.angle_beta   90.00
_cell.angle_gamma   90.00
#
_symmetry.space_group_name_H-M   'P 1'
#
loop_
_entity.id
_entity.type
_entity.pdbx_description
1 polymer ?
#
loop_
_entity_poly.entity_id
_entity_poly.type
_entity_poly.pdbx_seq_one_letter_code
_entity_poly.pdbx_strand_id
1 'polypeptide(L)'
;MDKNQESTFVKLIPFFEKYGILLLILIMVTVLHLLQPDVFLSWRNVTNIFKQVSWQSMLALGVFMVIVTAGIDLSVGSIVMLSLMGLAIASKAGLPWYVVMLVAPAVGFLCGLFNGLGITLL
;
A
#
# COMPACT_ATOMS: atom_id res chain seq x y z
N MET A 1 42.84 9.12 -16.96
CA MET A 1 41.78 9.23 -15.93
C MET A 1 42.50 9.33 -14.60
N ASP A 2 42.24 10.41 -13.86
CA ASP A 2 43.03 10.80 -12.69
C ASP A 2 42.73 9.90 -11.48
N LYS A 3 43.75 9.29 -10.86
CA LYS A 3 43.64 8.41 -9.68
C LYS A 3 42.88 9.04 -8.51
N ASN A 4 42.78 10.36 -8.45
CA ASN A 4 42.03 11.10 -7.45
C ASN A 4 40.51 11.06 -7.68
N GLN A 5 40.06 10.89 -8.90
CA GLN A 5 38.60 10.73 -9.20
C GLN A 5 38.07 9.36 -8.80
N GLU A 6 38.84 8.30 -9.06
CA GLU A 6 38.43 6.93 -8.63
C GLU A 6 38.29 6.80 -7.12
N SER A 7 39.19 7.43 -6.34
CA SER A 7 39.13 7.35 -4.86
C SER A 7 37.91 8.06 -4.26
N THR A 8 37.43 9.11 -4.94
CA THR A 8 36.24 9.87 -4.49
C THR A 8 34.95 9.13 -4.81
N PHE A 9 34.84 8.52 -6.00
CA PHE A 9 33.68 7.70 -6.37
C PHE A 9 33.52 6.48 -5.46
N VAL A 10 34.62 5.77 -5.16
CA VAL A 10 34.60 4.59 -4.28
C VAL A 10 34.17 4.95 -2.85
N LYS A 11 34.49 6.13 -2.34
CA LYS A 11 34.04 6.61 -1.02
C LYS A 11 32.59 7.04 -0.98
N LEU A 12 32.01 7.41 -2.12
CA LEU A 12 30.60 7.82 -2.21
C LEU A 12 29.64 6.63 -2.31
N ILE A 13 30.09 5.48 -2.83
CA ILE A 13 29.24 4.28 -2.98
C ILE A 13 28.58 3.88 -1.67
N PRO A 14 29.29 3.65 -0.53
CA PRO A 14 28.66 3.25 0.72
C PRO A 14 27.72 4.31 1.31
N PHE A 15 27.97 5.59 1.02
CA PHE A 15 27.07 6.67 1.39
C PHE A 15 25.75 6.61 0.62
N PHE A 16 25.80 6.38 -0.70
CA PHE A 16 24.62 6.23 -1.54
C PHE A 16 23.87 4.92 -1.24
N GLU A 17 24.55 3.82 -0.93
CA GLU A 17 23.92 2.58 -0.49
C GLU A 17 23.13 2.79 0.81
N LYS A 18 23.67 3.56 1.75
CA LYS A 18 23.04 3.79 3.05
C LYS A 18 21.95 4.85 3.02
N TYR A 19 22.16 5.96 2.29
CA TYR A 19 21.30 7.14 2.33
C TYR A 19 20.60 7.46 1.00
N GLY A 20 20.87 6.69 -0.06
CA GLY A 20 20.39 6.98 -1.40
C GLY A 20 18.87 7.10 -1.50
N ILE A 21 18.15 6.21 -0.80
CA ILE A 21 16.67 6.25 -0.76
C ILE A 21 16.17 7.52 -0.07
N LEU A 22 16.78 7.89 1.06
CA LEU A 22 16.40 9.11 1.79
C LEU A 22 16.68 10.36 0.97
N LEU A 23 17.84 10.41 0.30
CA LEU A 23 18.23 11.52 -0.56
C LEU A 23 17.28 11.65 -1.76
N LEU A 24 16.91 10.53 -2.37
CA LEU A 24 15.95 10.51 -3.47
C LEU A 24 14.57 11.01 -3.03
N ILE A 25 14.08 10.57 -1.87
CA ILE A 25 12.81 11.04 -1.30
C ILE A 25 12.88 12.54 -1.03
N LEU A 26 13.97 13.03 -0.44
CA LEU A 26 14.15 14.43 -0.12
C LEU A 26 14.20 15.31 -1.38
N ILE A 27 14.90 14.87 -2.42
CA ILE A 27 14.91 15.54 -3.72
C ILE A 27 13.50 15.57 -4.32
N MET A 28 12.81 14.43 -4.32
CA MET A 28 11.47 14.32 -4.89
C MET A 28 10.47 15.22 -4.15
N VAL A 29 10.50 15.24 -2.82
CA VAL A 29 9.66 16.13 -1.99
C VAL A 29 9.96 17.59 -2.29
N THR A 30 11.24 17.96 -2.38
CA THR A 30 11.66 19.34 -2.67
C THR A 30 11.20 19.77 -4.06
N VAL A 31 11.42 18.95 -5.08
CA VAL A 31 11.01 19.24 -6.46
C VAL A 31 9.50 19.39 -6.56
N LEU A 32 8.72 18.47 -5.97
CA LEU A 32 7.27 18.53 -5.99
C LEU A 32 6.74 19.76 -5.23
N HIS A 33 7.37 20.13 -4.12
CA HIS A 33 6.99 21.33 -3.39
C HIS A 33 7.28 22.61 -4.19
N LEU A 34 8.41 22.68 -4.89
CA LEU A 34 8.74 23.82 -5.74
C LEU A 34 7.82 23.97 -6.96
N LEU A 35 7.39 22.83 -7.53
CA LEU A 35 6.46 22.82 -8.66
C LEU A 35 5.02 23.17 -8.27
N GLN A 36 4.59 22.79 -7.04
CA GLN A 36 3.21 22.94 -6.57
C GLN A 36 3.19 23.35 -5.07
N PRO A 37 3.68 24.55 -4.72
CA PRO A 37 3.86 24.96 -3.33
C PRO A 37 2.55 25.00 -2.55
N ASP A 38 1.46 25.44 -3.18
CA ASP A 38 0.15 25.60 -2.54
C ASP A 38 -0.61 24.29 -2.34
N VAL A 39 -0.22 23.24 -3.08
CA VAL A 39 -0.94 21.95 -3.11
C VAL A 39 -0.18 20.87 -2.37
N PHE A 40 1.12 20.74 -2.62
CA PHE A 40 1.91 19.58 -2.20
C PHE A 40 1.95 19.39 -0.67
N LEU A 41 2.29 20.44 0.09
CA LEU A 41 2.31 20.42 1.56
C LEU A 41 1.02 20.98 2.19
N SER A 42 -0.05 21.14 1.40
CA SER A 42 -1.34 21.54 1.95
C SER A 42 -1.88 20.49 2.93
N TRP A 43 -2.58 20.92 3.96
CA TRP A 43 -3.25 20.04 4.94
C TRP A 43 -4.14 18.99 4.26
N ARG A 44 -4.83 19.38 3.20
CA ARG A 44 -5.68 18.49 2.41
C ARG A 44 -4.88 17.37 1.76
N ASN A 45 -3.75 17.68 1.12
CA ASN A 45 -2.92 16.67 0.44
C ASN A 45 -2.24 15.74 1.45
N VAL A 46 -1.66 16.29 2.52
CA VAL A 46 -1.06 15.51 3.61
C VAL A 46 -2.08 14.53 4.20
N THR A 47 -3.29 15.01 4.51
CA THR A 47 -4.36 14.14 5.02
C THR A 47 -4.75 13.05 4.03
N ASN A 48 -4.79 13.35 2.73
CA ASN A 48 -5.07 12.36 1.69
C ASN A 48 -3.97 11.30 1.60
N ILE A 49 -2.70 11.70 1.70
CA ILE A 49 -1.58 10.76 1.73
C ILE A 49 -1.69 9.82 2.94
N PHE A 50 -1.96 10.36 4.13
CA PHE A 50 -2.15 9.54 5.33
C PHE A 50 -3.33 8.56 5.20
N LYS A 51 -4.45 8.99 4.63
CA LYS A 51 -5.58 8.11 4.35
C LYS A 51 -5.20 6.98 3.39
N GLN A 52 -4.47 7.29 2.31
CA GLN A 52 -4.02 6.29 1.35
C GLN A 52 -3.05 5.28 2.00
N VAL A 53 -2.06 5.76 2.73
CA VAL A 53 -1.10 4.90 3.44
C VAL A 53 -1.80 4.03 4.47
N SER A 54 -2.79 4.55 5.20
CA SER A 54 -3.51 3.80 6.23
C SER A 54 -4.21 2.55 5.68
N TRP A 55 -5.02 2.68 4.63
CA TRP A 55 -5.71 1.52 4.07
C TRP A 55 -4.75 0.54 3.37
N GLN A 56 -3.71 1.04 2.69
CA GLN A 56 -2.68 0.19 2.10
C GLN A 56 -1.89 -0.59 3.16
N SER A 57 -1.60 0.04 4.31
CA SER A 57 -0.93 -0.63 5.43
C SER A 57 -1.78 -1.77 6.01
N MET A 58 -3.10 -1.60 6.10
CA MET A 58 -4.00 -2.68 6.53
C MET A 58 -3.96 -3.87 5.57
N LEU A 59 -3.99 -3.61 4.26
CA LEU A 59 -3.84 -4.66 3.24
C LEU A 59 -2.47 -5.34 3.34
N ALA A 60 -1.41 -4.56 3.47
CA ALA A 60 -0.05 -5.08 3.59
C ALA A 60 0.12 -5.99 4.82
N LEU A 61 -0.49 -5.65 5.96
CA LEU A 61 -0.50 -6.51 7.15
C LEU A 61 -1.23 -7.83 6.89
N GLY A 62 -2.36 -7.80 6.18
CA GLY A 62 -3.09 -9.02 5.80
C GLY A 62 -2.24 -9.93 4.92
N VAL A 63 -1.63 -9.37 3.87
CA VAL A 63 -0.72 -10.11 2.97
C VAL A 63 0.49 -10.63 3.72
N PHE A 64 1.07 -9.82 4.62
CA PHE A 64 2.20 -10.22 5.44
C PHE A 64 1.90 -11.47 6.29
N MET A 65 0.73 -11.52 6.92
CA MET A 65 0.30 -12.71 7.69
C MET A 65 0.26 -13.97 6.82
N VAL A 66 -0.26 -13.86 5.58
CA VAL A 66 -0.29 -14.99 4.64
C VAL A 66 1.12 -15.42 4.23
N ILE A 67 2.02 -14.48 3.94
CA ILE A 67 3.41 -14.80 3.56
C ILE A 67 4.14 -15.49 4.70
N VAL A 68 3.96 -15.06 5.95
CA VAL A 68 4.61 -15.68 7.13
C VAL A 68 4.16 -17.14 7.32
N THR A 69 2.94 -17.49 6.92
CA THR A 69 2.44 -18.87 6.93
C THR A 69 2.88 -19.70 5.72
N ALA A 70 3.90 -19.25 5.00
CA ALA A 70 4.44 -19.86 3.76
C ALA A 70 3.44 -19.96 2.61
N GLY A 71 2.39 -19.14 2.62
CA GLY A 71 1.42 -19.00 1.53
C GLY A 71 1.77 -17.85 0.59
N ILE A 72 1.42 -18.00 -0.68
CA ILE A 72 1.39 -16.89 -1.64
C ILE A 72 -0.08 -16.69 -2.01
N ASP A 73 -0.69 -15.61 -1.54
CA ASP A 73 -2.06 -15.29 -1.88
C ASP A 73 -2.11 -14.20 -2.97
N LEU A 74 -2.35 -14.63 -4.20
CA LEU A 74 -2.55 -13.75 -5.34
C LEU A 74 -3.98 -13.24 -5.44
N SER A 75 -4.90 -13.71 -4.58
CA SER A 75 -6.32 -13.38 -4.63
C SER A 75 -6.68 -12.08 -3.88
N VAL A 76 -5.76 -11.49 -3.12
CA VAL A 76 -6.03 -10.30 -2.28
C VAL A 76 -6.65 -9.16 -3.09
N GLY A 77 -6.11 -8.86 -4.27
CA GLY A 77 -6.65 -7.81 -5.15
C GLY A 77 -8.09 -8.09 -5.61
N SER A 78 -8.39 -9.33 -6.01
CA SER A 78 -9.72 -9.74 -6.45
C SER A 78 -10.73 -9.78 -5.30
N ILE A 79 -10.31 -10.18 -4.10
CA ILE A 79 -11.15 -10.16 -2.89
C ILE A 79 -11.52 -8.73 -2.50
N VAL A 80 -10.56 -7.80 -2.56
CA VAL A 80 -10.81 -6.38 -2.30
C VAL A 80 -11.83 -5.83 -3.31
N MET A 81 -11.65 -6.09 -4.61
CA MET A 81 -12.58 -5.65 -5.65
C MET A 81 -13.98 -6.22 -5.45
N LEU A 82 -14.09 -7.51 -5.14
CA LEU A 82 -15.38 -8.17 -4.87
C LEU A 82 -16.07 -7.58 -3.64
N SER A 83 -15.31 -7.30 -2.57
CA SER A 83 -15.81 -6.68 -1.35
C SER A 83 -16.34 -5.28 -1.60
N LEU A 84 -15.61 -4.46 -2.37
CA LEU A 84 -16.04 -3.12 -2.77
C LEU A 84 -17.29 -3.15 -3.67
N MET A 85 -17.37 -4.12 -4.56
CA MET A 85 -18.54 -4.31 -5.43
C MET A 85 -19.78 -4.70 -4.63
N GLY A 86 -19.65 -5.62 -3.66
CA GLY A 86 -20.72 -5.98 -2.73
C GLY A 86 -21.20 -4.77 -1.92
N LEU A 87 -20.27 -3.99 -1.40
CA LEU A 87 -20.56 -2.76 -0.66
C LEU A 87 -21.32 -1.74 -1.53
N ALA A 88 -20.89 -1.55 -2.79
CA ALA A 88 -21.55 -0.63 -3.71
C ALA A 88 -22.99 -1.09 -4.06
N ILE A 89 -23.21 -2.39 -4.26
CA ILE A 89 -24.54 -2.97 -4.52
C ILE A 89 -25.44 -2.76 -3.31
N ALA A 90 -24.96 -3.09 -2.10
CA ALA A 90 -25.71 -2.93 -0.86
C ALA A 90 -26.10 -1.45 -0.61
N SER A 91 -25.17 -0.54 -0.88
CA SER A 91 -25.43 0.91 -0.78
C SER A 91 -26.47 1.38 -1.79
N LYS A 92 -26.38 0.92 -3.04
CA LYS A 92 -27.39 1.23 -4.08
C LYS A 92 -28.76 0.66 -3.78
N ALA A 93 -28.84 -0.48 -3.10
CA ALA A 93 -30.10 -1.09 -2.67
C ALA A 93 -30.77 -0.33 -1.51
N GLY A 94 -30.17 0.75 -1.01
CA GLY A 94 -30.71 1.57 0.07
C GLY A 94 -30.65 0.91 1.44
N LEU A 95 -29.75 -0.07 1.63
CA LEU A 95 -29.59 -0.72 2.93
C LEU A 95 -29.04 0.26 3.97
N PRO A 96 -29.40 0.08 5.25
CA PRO A 96 -28.88 0.93 6.33
C PRO A 96 -27.35 0.90 6.36
N TRP A 97 -26.73 2.03 6.70
CA TRP A 97 -25.27 2.19 6.69
C TRP A 97 -24.50 1.12 7.49
N TYR A 98 -25.05 0.67 8.64
CA TYR A 98 -24.44 -0.38 9.45
C TYR A 98 -24.44 -1.75 8.75
N VAL A 99 -25.46 -2.06 7.94
CA VAL A 99 -25.49 -3.27 7.11
C VAL A 99 -24.46 -3.16 5.98
N VAL A 100 -24.42 -2.02 5.31
CA VAL A 100 -23.46 -1.76 4.23
C VAL A 100 -22.01 -1.92 4.74
N MET A 101 -21.71 -1.42 5.94
CA MET A 101 -20.38 -1.58 6.55
C MET A 101 -19.98 -3.03 6.84
N LEU A 102 -20.96 -3.93 7.06
CA LEU A 102 -20.69 -5.34 7.32
C LEU A 102 -20.49 -6.17 6.05
N VAL A 103 -20.93 -5.68 4.89
CA VAL A 103 -20.86 -6.43 3.62
C VAL A 103 -19.40 -6.70 3.21
N ALA A 104 -18.53 -5.71 3.26
CA ALA A 104 -17.14 -5.87 2.83
C ALA A 104 -16.37 -6.88 3.72
N PRO A 105 -16.41 -6.80 5.06
CA PRO A 105 -15.81 -7.81 5.91
C PRO A 105 -16.41 -9.21 5.71
N ALA A 106 -17.73 -9.31 5.51
CA ALA A 106 -18.40 -10.60 5.29
C ALA A 106 -17.93 -11.26 3.98
N VAL A 107 -17.88 -10.50 2.88
CA VAL A 107 -17.37 -10.99 1.59
C VAL A 107 -15.90 -11.41 1.74
N GLY A 108 -15.06 -10.57 2.37
CA GLY A 108 -13.66 -10.89 2.61
C GLY A 108 -13.47 -12.16 3.43
N PHE A 109 -14.27 -12.33 4.48
CA PHE A 109 -14.25 -13.53 5.32
C PHE A 109 -14.66 -14.79 4.54
N LEU A 110 -15.73 -14.73 3.76
CA LEU A 110 -16.19 -15.86 2.95
C LEU A 110 -15.16 -16.28 1.89
N CYS A 111 -14.57 -15.31 1.21
CA CYS A 111 -13.51 -15.58 0.23
C CYS A 111 -12.25 -16.15 0.90
N GLY A 112 -11.84 -15.59 2.04
CA GLY A 112 -10.70 -16.08 2.81
C GLY A 112 -10.93 -17.49 3.35
N LEU A 113 -12.15 -17.80 3.82
CA LEU A 113 -12.53 -19.15 4.25
C LEU A 113 -12.47 -20.14 3.09
N PHE A 114 -13.02 -19.76 1.94
CA PHE A 114 -12.99 -20.60 0.73
C PHE A 114 -11.56 -20.91 0.28
N ASN A 115 -10.71 -19.89 0.21
CA ASN A 115 -9.28 -20.05 -0.14
C ASN A 115 -8.54 -20.90 0.91
N GLY A 116 -8.76 -20.63 2.20
CA GLY A 116 -8.13 -21.36 3.28
C GLY A 116 -8.50 -22.85 3.29
N LEU A 117 -9.77 -23.17 3.09
CA LEU A 117 -10.23 -24.55 2.95
C LEU A 117 -9.66 -25.22 1.70
N GLY A 118 -9.61 -24.50 0.57
CA GLY A 118 -9.01 -25.01 -0.66
C GLY A 118 -7.54 -25.42 -0.50
N ILE A 119 -6.76 -24.59 0.20
CA ILE A 119 -5.30 -24.86 0.42
C ILE A 119 -5.09 -25.98 1.44
N THR A 120 -5.99 -26.14 2.43
CA THR A 120 -5.80 -27.13 3.49
C THR A 120 -6.34 -28.51 3.14
N LEU A 121 -7.31 -28.60 2.21
CA LEU A 121 -7.96 -29.85 1.82
C LEU A 121 -7.44 -30.45 0.51
N LEU A 122 -6.71 -29.67 -0.31
CA LEU A 122 -6.09 -30.07 -1.57
C LEU A 122 -4.57 -30.22 -1.43
#